data_b261af32f6aff467c6fdda07ea96d2a2
#
_entry.id   b261af32f6aff467c6fdda07ea96d2a2
#
_cell.length_a   1.000
_cell.length_b   1.000
_cell.length_c   1.000
_cell.angle_alpha   90.00
_cell.angle_beta   90.00
_cell.angle_gamma   90.00
#
_symmetry.space_group_name_H-M   'P 1'
#
loop_
_entity.id
_entity.type
_entity.pdbx_description
1 polymer ?
#
loop_
_entity_poly.entity_id
_entity_poly.type
_entity_poly.pdbx_seq_one_letter_code
_entity_poly.pdbx_strand_id
1 'polypeptide(L)'
;MLRFVLRRVGMVIPTFIGITILAFALIHLIPGDPIEVMMGERGVDPAMHAEAMHRLGLDQPLPLQYFHYIGRALHGDLGLSIITNTSVMDEFLARFPATVELSICALAFALLVGLPAGVFAALRRGTLVDHGVMGTALAGYSMPIFWWGLILIMVFSSTLGWTPVSGRIAVEFDIPHVTGFMLIDALLAPDQGAFRSAVSHLILPSIVLGTIPLAVIARMTRSSMLEVLREDYIRTARAKGLSPARVVVVHALRNALIPVVTVIGLQIGTLLAGAVLTETLFSWPGVGKWLIDAIGRRDYPVVQGGILLIATLVIIVNLVVDLLYGVLNPRIRHTR
;
A
#
# COMPACT_ATOMS: atom_id res chain seq x y z
N MET A 1 -27.98 6.30 6.11
CA MET A 1 -27.08 5.43 5.35
C MET A 1 -26.99 5.84 3.88
N LEU A 2 -28.09 5.78 3.12
CA LEU A 2 -28.06 6.11 1.68
C LEU A 2 -27.44 7.49 1.39
N ARG A 3 -27.82 8.55 2.10
CA ARG A 3 -27.28 9.89 1.91
C ARG A 3 -25.77 9.97 2.20
N PHE A 4 -25.26 9.24 3.19
CA PHE A 4 -23.85 9.13 3.50
C PHE A 4 -23.10 8.43 2.36
N VAL A 5 -23.61 7.28 1.89
CA VAL A 5 -23.02 6.53 0.75
C VAL A 5 -23.00 7.40 -0.51
N LEU A 6 -24.14 8.02 -0.87
CA LEU A 6 -24.23 8.89 -2.05
C LEU A 6 -23.25 10.07 -1.99
N ARG A 7 -23.06 10.68 -0.82
CA ARG A 7 -22.08 11.76 -0.66
C ARG A 7 -20.67 11.26 -0.84
N ARG A 8 -20.31 10.08 -0.28
CA ARG A 8 -18.97 9.50 -0.43
C ARG A 8 -18.69 9.09 -1.85
N VAL A 9 -19.61 8.41 -2.51
CA VAL A 9 -19.50 8.06 -3.93
C VAL A 9 -19.43 9.31 -4.80
N GLY A 10 -20.23 10.34 -4.49
CA GLY A 10 -20.18 11.61 -5.21
C GLY A 10 -18.82 12.33 -5.12
N MET A 11 -18.08 12.19 -4.00
CA MET A 11 -16.72 12.74 -3.87
C MET A 11 -15.67 11.94 -4.66
N VAL A 12 -15.92 10.69 -5.01
CA VAL A 12 -15.03 9.89 -5.85
C VAL A 12 -14.93 10.49 -7.26
N ILE A 13 -16.02 10.99 -7.81
CA ILE A 13 -16.05 11.53 -9.19
C ILE A 13 -15.05 12.69 -9.39
N PRO A 14 -15.10 13.79 -8.62
CA PRO A 14 -14.14 14.88 -8.81
C PRO A 14 -12.70 14.45 -8.51
N THR A 15 -12.49 13.54 -7.57
CA THR A 15 -11.15 13.00 -7.29
C THR A 15 -10.64 12.19 -8.48
N PHE A 16 -11.47 11.33 -9.05
CA PHE A 16 -11.10 10.55 -10.23
C PHE A 16 -10.79 11.45 -11.44
N ILE A 17 -11.63 12.46 -11.70
CA ILE A 17 -11.37 13.45 -12.77
C ILE A 17 -10.04 14.16 -12.53
N GLY A 18 -9.76 14.62 -11.32
CA GLY A 18 -8.48 15.28 -11.00
C GLY A 18 -7.27 14.36 -11.26
N ILE A 19 -7.37 13.09 -10.90
CA ILE A 19 -6.30 12.11 -11.11
C ILE A 19 -6.11 11.80 -12.60
N THR A 20 -7.18 11.64 -13.37
CA THR A 20 -7.07 11.39 -14.81
C THR A 20 -6.46 12.57 -15.55
N ILE A 21 -6.81 13.82 -15.17
CA ILE A 21 -6.18 15.03 -15.71
C ILE A 21 -4.69 15.05 -15.35
N LEU A 22 -4.34 14.74 -14.11
CA LEU A 22 -2.95 14.72 -13.67
C LEU A 22 -2.14 13.65 -14.39
N ALA A 23 -2.66 12.42 -14.50
CA ALA A 23 -2.01 11.33 -15.22
C ALA A 23 -1.82 11.66 -16.71
N PHE A 24 -2.80 12.30 -17.33
CA PHE A 24 -2.70 12.77 -18.70
C PHE A 24 -1.67 13.91 -18.85
N ALA A 25 -1.68 14.89 -17.94
CA ALA A 25 -0.77 16.02 -17.98
C ALA A 25 0.69 15.60 -17.76
N LEU A 26 0.94 14.63 -16.87
CA LEU A 26 2.30 14.15 -16.60
C LEU A 26 3.04 13.70 -17.86
N ILE A 27 2.39 12.99 -18.76
CA ILE A 27 3.02 12.55 -20.02
C ILE A 27 3.41 13.74 -20.90
N HIS A 28 2.57 14.75 -20.96
CA HIS A 28 2.83 15.94 -21.76
C HIS A 28 3.87 16.89 -21.12
N LEU A 29 4.17 16.72 -19.82
CA LEU A 29 5.19 17.47 -19.09
C LEU A 29 6.56 16.79 -19.09
N ILE A 30 6.62 15.49 -19.38
CA ILE A 30 7.90 14.77 -19.49
C ILE A 30 8.59 15.21 -20.77
N PRO A 31 9.81 15.79 -20.70
CA PRO A 31 10.53 16.23 -21.90
C PRO A 31 10.95 15.01 -22.75
N GLY A 32 10.65 15.06 -24.04
CA GLY A 32 10.96 14.02 -25.04
C GLY A 32 9.76 13.70 -25.93
N ASP A 33 10.05 13.23 -27.15
CA ASP A 33 9.01 12.78 -28.07
C ASP A 33 8.69 11.31 -27.80
N PRO A 34 7.44 10.97 -27.43
CA PRO A 34 7.06 9.58 -27.16
C PRO A 34 7.29 8.66 -28.35
N ILE A 35 7.23 9.19 -29.59
CA ILE A 35 7.45 8.41 -30.82
C ILE A 35 8.92 8.11 -31.03
N GLU A 36 9.80 9.07 -30.77
CA GLU A 36 11.26 8.83 -30.83
C GLU A 36 11.67 7.72 -29.84
N VAL A 37 11.07 7.72 -28.65
CA VAL A 37 11.30 6.65 -27.66
C VAL A 37 10.77 5.30 -28.13
N MET A 38 9.59 5.27 -28.77
CA MET A 38 8.99 4.03 -29.31
C MET A 38 9.80 3.44 -30.49
N MET A 39 10.34 4.28 -31.35
CA MET A 39 11.05 3.86 -32.56
C MET A 39 12.57 3.70 -32.38
N GLY A 40 13.10 4.12 -31.21
CA GLY A 40 14.52 4.08 -30.88
C GLY A 40 15.32 5.26 -31.45
N GLU A 41 16.48 5.57 -30.84
CA GLU A 41 17.32 6.74 -31.12
C GLU A 41 17.97 6.77 -32.53
N ARG A 42 17.67 5.85 -33.43
CA ARG A 42 18.32 5.72 -34.75
C ARG A 42 17.76 6.64 -35.84
N GLY A 43 17.10 7.73 -35.44
CA GLY A 43 16.54 8.70 -36.41
C GLY A 43 15.27 8.19 -37.06
N VAL A 44 14.14 8.71 -36.62
CA VAL A 44 12.83 8.36 -37.21
C VAL A 44 12.67 9.11 -38.53
N ASP A 45 12.31 8.39 -39.57
CA ASP A 45 11.90 9.02 -40.83
C ASP A 45 10.73 9.97 -40.55
N PRO A 46 10.80 11.25 -40.95
CA PRO A 46 9.74 12.24 -40.72
C PRO A 46 8.35 11.76 -41.17
N ALA A 47 8.28 10.96 -42.25
CA ALA A 47 7.02 10.38 -42.71
C ALA A 47 6.45 9.34 -41.74
N MET A 48 7.29 8.43 -41.23
CA MET A 48 6.90 7.44 -40.24
C MET A 48 6.51 8.10 -38.91
N HIS A 49 7.21 9.16 -38.51
CA HIS A 49 6.87 9.97 -37.31
C HIS A 49 5.47 10.57 -37.42
N ALA A 50 5.18 11.24 -38.56
CA ALA A 50 3.88 11.86 -38.82
C ALA A 50 2.74 10.83 -38.83
N GLU A 51 2.98 9.67 -39.44
CA GLU A 51 2.00 8.55 -39.48
C GLU A 51 1.75 7.99 -38.04
N ALA A 52 2.79 7.82 -37.25
CA ALA A 52 2.67 7.36 -35.86
C ALA A 52 1.92 8.37 -34.99
N MET A 53 2.22 9.69 -35.14
CA MET A 53 1.48 10.77 -34.47
C MET A 53 0.00 10.71 -34.78
N HIS A 54 -0.35 10.54 -36.07
CA HIS A 54 -1.74 10.49 -36.51
C HIS A 54 -2.45 9.21 -36.00
N ARG A 55 -1.78 8.06 -36.09
CA ARG A 55 -2.32 6.78 -35.61
C ARG A 55 -2.58 6.76 -34.10
N LEU A 56 -1.74 7.44 -33.33
CA LEU A 56 -1.88 7.57 -31.86
C LEU A 56 -2.79 8.75 -31.46
N GLY A 57 -3.20 9.58 -32.42
CA GLY A 57 -4.03 10.76 -32.19
C GLY A 57 -3.31 11.87 -31.42
N LEU A 58 -1.98 11.87 -31.43
CA LEU A 58 -1.14 12.87 -30.76
C LEU A 58 -1.07 14.21 -31.52
N ASP A 59 -1.50 14.22 -32.77
CA ASP A 59 -1.68 15.40 -33.62
C ASP A 59 -2.97 16.19 -33.33
N GLN A 60 -3.86 15.64 -32.49
CA GLN A 60 -5.13 16.27 -32.14
C GLN A 60 -4.97 17.32 -31.03
N PRO A 61 -5.93 18.26 -30.87
CA PRO A 61 -5.95 19.16 -29.72
C PRO A 61 -5.98 18.42 -28.39
N LEU A 62 -5.23 18.90 -27.39
CA LEU A 62 -5.11 18.25 -26.06
C LEU A 62 -6.43 17.85 -25.42
N PRO A 63 -7.51 18.66 -25.47
CA PRO A 63 -8.80 18.23 -24.90
C PRO A 63 -9.35 16.97 -25.58
N LEU A 64 -9.18 16.84 -26.90
CA LEU A 64 -9.70 15.69 -27.64
C LEU A 64 -8.87 14.44 -27.34
N GLN A 65 -7.55 14.57 -27.24
CA GLN A 65 -6.68 13.48 -26.76
C GLN A 65 -7.08 12.99 -25.37
N TYR A 66 -7.39 13.92 -24.44
CA TYR A 66 -7.86 13.58 -23.10
C TYR A 66 -9.17 12.80 -23.12
N PHE A 67 -10.16 13.24 -23.91
CA PHE A 67 -11.44 12.52 -24.01
C PHE A 67 -11.28 11.13 -24.64
N HIS A 68 -10.42 10.97 -25.64
CA HIS A 68 -10.09 9.67 -26.21
C HIS A 68 -9.40 8.75 -25.21
N TYR A 69 -8.44 9.29 -24.44
CA TYR A 69 -7.77 8.57 -23.36
C TYR A 69 -8.77 8.06 -22.31
N ILE A 70 -9.64 8.94 -21.81
CA ILE A 70 -10.65 8.55 -20.81
C ILE A 70 -11.62 7.52 -21.40
N GLY A 71 -12.06 7.70 -22.65
CA GLY A 71 -12.94 6.75 -23.33
C GLY A 71 -12.33 5.35 -23.37
N ARG A 72 -11.06 5.21 -23.78
CA ARG A 72 -10.35 3.92 -23.78
C ARG A 72 -10.18 3.37 -22.36
N ALA A 73 -9.73 4.19 -21.43
CA ALA A 73 -9.51 3.79 -20.03
C ALA A 73 -10.79 3.24 -19.36
N LEU A 74 -11.96 3.84 -19.63
CA LEU A 74 -13.25 3.35 -19.13
C LEU A 74 -13.65 1.98 -19.71
N HIS A 75 -13.12 1.60 -20.86
CA HIS A 75 -13.29 0.27 -21.44
C HIS A 75 -12.18 -0.72 -21.07
N GLY A 76 -11.26 -0.31 -20.17
CA GLY A 76 -10.14 -1.14 -19.71
C GLY A 76 -8.95 -1.17 -20.67
N ASP A 77 -8.98 -0.41 -21.75
CA ASP A 77 -7.86 -0.27 -22.69
C ASP A 77 -6.93 0.87 -22.21
N LEU A 78 -5.83 0.50 -21.58
CA LEU A 78 -4.77 1.40 -21.13
C LEU A 78 -3.57 1.42 -22.08
N GLY A 79 -3.67 0.74 -23.23
CA GLY A 79 -2.61 0.60 -24.21
C GLY A 79 -1.66 -0.56 -23.94
N LEU A 80 -0.63 -0.64 -24.78
CA LEU A 80 0.44 -1.63 -24.70
C LEU A 80 1.72 -0.98 -24.18
N SER A 81 2.48 -1.69 -23.36
CA SER A 81 3.84 -1.31 -23.00
C SER A 81 4.71 -1.20 -24.24
N ILE A 82 5.48 -0.14 -24.33
CA ILE A 82 6.44 0.08 -25.44
C ILE A 82 7.58 -0.95 -25.38
N ILE A 83 7.93 -1.39 -24.17
CA ILE A 83 9.08 -2.26 -23.93
C ILE A 83 8.72 -3.74 -24.09
N THR A 84 7.62 -4.16 -23.47
CA THR A 84 7.22 -5.59 -23.44
C THR A 84 6.21 -5.95 -24.51
N ASN A 85 5.57 -4.95 -25.12
CA ASN A 85 4.47 -5.12 -26.08
C ASN A 85 3.27 -5.91 -25.52
N THR A 86 3.11 -5.90 -24.19
CA THR A 86 1.98 -6.53 -23.47
C THR A 86 1.01 -5.46 -22.98
N SER A 87 -0.24 -5.87 -22.73
CA SER A 87 -1.26 -4.96 -22.19
C SER A 87 -0.84 -4.43 -20.81
N VAL A 88 -0.97 -3.11 -20.61
CA VAL A 88 -0.73 -2.46 -19.32
C VAL A 88 -1.59 -3.05 -18.22
N MET A 89 -2.84 -3.41 -18.53
CA MET A 89 -3.76 -4.05 -17.60
C MET A 89 -3.26 -5.44 -17.17
N ASP A 90 -2.79 -6.27 -18.10
CA ASP A 90 -2.29 -7.61 -17.79
C ASP A 90 -1.01 -7.54 -16.98
N GLU A 91 -0.11 -6.60 -17.30
CA GLU A 91 1.10 -6.36 -16.50
C GLU A 91 0.80 -5.94 -15.08
N PHE A 92 -0.19 -5.07 -14.90
CA PHE A 92 -0.65 -4.65 -13.58
C PHE A 92 -1.22 -5.82 -12.79
N LEU A 93 -2.15 -6.58 -13.38
CA LEU A 93 -2.81 -7.71 -12.72
C LEU A 93 -1.82 -8.81 -12.32
N ALA A 94 -0.78 -9.05 -13.11
CA ALA A 94 0.27 -10.01 -12.79
C ALA A 94 1.12 -9.59 -11.57
N ARG A 95 1.29 -8.28 -11.31
CA ARG A 95 2.13 -7.75 -10.24
C ARG A 95 1.33 -7.34 -9.00
N PHE A 96 0.04 -7.07 -9.16
CA PHE A 96 -0.84 -6.58 -8.10
C PHE A 96 -0.88 -7.51 -6.87
N PRO A 97 -0.97 -8.84 -7.00
CA PRO A 97 -0.95 -9.74 -5.86
C PRO A 97 0.30 -9.59 -4.99
N ALA A 98 1.47 -9.28 -5.59
CA ALA A 98 2.71 -9.07 -4.85
C ALA A 98 2.65 -7.85 -3.92
N THR A 99 2.08 -6.74 -4.39
CA THR A 99 1.89 -5.52 -3.58
C THR A 99 0.86 -5.76 -2.47
N VAL A 100 -0.22 -6.46 -2.76
CA VAL A 100 -1.26 -6.78 -1.77
C VAL A 100 -0.70 -7.71 -0.68
N GLU A 101 0.04 -8.75 -1.06
CA GLU A 101 0.69 -9.67 -0.12
C GLU A 101 1.62 -8.95 0.85
N LEU A 102 2.50 -8.11 0.32
CA LEU A 102 3.40 -7.28 1.12
C LEU A 102 2.63 -6.35 2.06
N SER A 103 1.59 -5.69 1.56
CA SER A 103 0.77 -4.76 2.34
C SER A 103 0.01 -5.46 3.48
N ILE A 104 -0.53 -6.65 3.22
CA ILE A 104 -1.22 -7.47 4.25
C ILE A 104 -0.22 -7.92 5.32
N CYS A 105 0.96 -8.41 4.93
CA CYS A 105 1.99 -8.85 5.88
C CYS A 105 2.55 -7.67 6.70
N ALA A 106 2.75 -6.51 6.11
CA ALA A 106 3.15 -5.29 6.80
C ALA A 106 2.09 -4.82 7.80
N LEU A 107 0.81 -4.86 7.43
CA LEU A 107 -0.29 -4.54 8.35
C LEU A 107 -0.41 -5.57 9.47
N ALA A 108 -0.27 -6.85 9.17
CA ALA A 108 -0.27 -7.91 10.18
C ALA A 108 0.86 -7.70 11.19
N PHE A 109 2.08 -7.41 10.73
CA PHE A 109 3.21 -7.05 11.60
C PHE A 109 2.88 -5.83 12.48
N ALA A 110 2.34 -4.76 11.88
CA ALA A 110 1.97 -3.54 12.59
C ALA A 110 0.91 -3.79 13.67
N LEU A 111 -0.06 -4.67 13.42
CA LEU A 111 -1.10 -5.05 14.37
C LEU A 111 -0.56 -5.96 15.48
N LEU A 112 0.18 -7.00 15.10
CA LEU A 112 0.70 -8.00 16.05
C LEU A 112 1.69 -7.38 17.07
N VAL A 113 2.43 -6.35 16.64
CA VAL A 113 3.39 -5.67 17.51
C VAL A 113 2.80 -4.39 18.09
N GLY A 114 2.14 -3.56 17.29
CA GLY A 114 1.66 -2.23 17.70
C GLY A 114 0.52 -2.27 18.72
N LEU A 115 -0.46 -3.18 18.59
CA LEU A 115 -1.54 -3.30 19.56
C LEU A 115 -1.04 -3.71 20.94
N PRO A 116 -0.27 -4.81 21.10
CA PRO A 116 0.28 -5.17 22.40
C PRO A 116 1.18 -4.08 22.97
N ALA A 117 2.06 -3.49 22.16
CA ALA A 117 2.95 -2.42 22.59
C ALA A 117 2.18 -1.22 23.15
N GLY A 118 1.10 -0.78 22.47
CA GLY A 118 0.24 0.30 22.95
C GLY A 118 -0.50 -0.04 24.25
N VAL A 119 -1.00 -1.27 24.38
CA VAL A 119 -1.64 -1.75 25.62
C VAL A 119 -0.63 -1.78 26.77
N PHE A 120 0.56 -2.35 26.58
CA PHE A 120 1.60 -2.40 27.62
C PHE A 120 2.06 -1.01 28.05
N ALA A 121 2.25 -0.10 27.10
CA ALA A 121 2.59 1.29 27.37
C ALA A 121 1.50 1.99 28.21
N ALA A 122 0.22 1.76 27.91
CA ALA A 122 -0.90 2.32 28.68
C ALA A 122 -0.97 1.78 30.11
N LEU A 123 -0.77 0.47 30.30
CA LEU A 123 -0.79 -0.18 31.62
C LEU A 123 0.40 0.23 32.48
N ARG A 124 1.53 0.58 31.88
CA ARG A 124 2.76 1.02 32.57
C ARG A 124 3.00 2.52 32.37
N ARG A 125 1.94 3.32 32.30
CA ARG A 125 2.00 4.77 32.10
C ARG A 125 3.04 5.45 33.00
N GLY A 126 3.89 6.31 32.40
CA GLY A 126 4.91 7.10 33.07
C GLY A 126 6.14 6.33 33.52
N THR A 127 6.25 5.04 33.19
CA THR A 127 7.42 4.21 33.45
C THR A 127 8.40 4.23 32.26
N LEU A 128 9.60 3.67 32.47
CA LEU A 128 10.59 3.48 31.38
C LEU A 128 10.05 2.63 30.23
N VAL A 129 9.14 1.68 30.51
CA VAL A 129 8.48 0.87 29.50
C VAL A 129 7.62 1.73 28.58
N ASP A 130 6.81 2.61 29.16
CA ASP A 130 5.98 3.54 28.40
C ASP A 130 6.83 4.47 27.52
N HIS A 131 7.84 5.10 28.11
CA HIS A 131 8.75 5.98 27.36
C HIS A 131 9.57 5.23 26.30
N GLY A 132 10.03 4.01 26.59
CA GLY A 132 10.77 3.18 25.65
C GLY A 132 9.91 2.79 24.46
N VAL A 133 8.69 2.28 24.67
CA VAL A 133 7.77 1.90 23.60
C VAL A 133 7.40 3.11 22.72
N MET A 134 7.05 4.23 23.36
CA MET A 134 6.69 5.44 22.61
C MET A 134 7.90 6.07 21.90
N GLY A 135 9.06 6.04 22.54
CA GLY A 135 10.31 6.55 21.94
C GLY A 135 10.74 5.75 20.71
N THR A 136 10.73 4.41 20.80
CA THR A 136 11.05 3.54 19.65
C THR A 136 10.03 3.66 18.52
N ALA A 137 8.73 3.75 18.84
CA ALA A 137 7.69 3.99 17.86
C ALA A 137 7.88 5.35 17.16
N LEU A 138 8.19 6.41 17.90
CA LEU A 138 8.44 7.74 17.36
C LEU A 138 9.71 7.74 16.50
N ALA A 139 10.79 7.10 16.94
CA ALA A 139 12.02 6.97 16.17
C ALA A 139 11.76 6.27 14.82
N GLY A 140 11.07 5.12 14.85
CA GLY A 140 10.72 4.40 13.62
C GLY A 140 9.82 5.20 12.67
N TYR A 141 8.89 5.99 13.21
CA TYR A 141 8.05 6.88 12.42
C TYR A 141 8.82 8.04 11.76
N SER A 142 9.88 8.52 12.42
CA SER A 142 10.67 9.68 11.97
C SER A 142 11.76 9.29 10.99
N MET A 143 12.10 8.01 10.87
CA MET A 143 13.14 7.54 9.95
C MET A 143 12.62 7.49 8.51
N PRO A 144 13.41 7.96 7.51
CA PRO A 144 13.08 7.71 6.11
C PRO A 144 13.03 6.20 5.83
N ILE A 145 11.95 5.75 5.18
CA ILE A 145 11.67 4.32 4.96
C ILE A 145 12.82 3.59 4.26
N PHE A 146 13.45 4.23 3.27
CA PHE A 146 14.57 3.66 2.52
C PHE A 146 15.82 3.50 3.40
N TRP A 147 16.11 4.48 4.26
CA TRP A 147 17.26 4.45 5.17
C TRP A 147 17.10 3.35 6.23
N TRP A 148 15.90 3.25 6.80
CA TRP A 148 15.55 2.19 7.74
C TRP A 148 15.70 0.80 7.10
N GLY A 149 15.20 0.63 5.87
CA GLY A 149 15.32 -0.61 5.12
C GLY A 149 16.78 -0.99 4.84
N LEU A 150 17.63 -0.02 4.44
CA LEU A 150 19.05 -0.27 4.22
C LEU A 150 19.77 -0.73 5.49
N ILE A 151 19.48 -0.14 6.65
CA ILE A 151 20.04 -0.58 7.93
C ILE A 151 19.64 -2.02 8.23
N LEU A 152 18.35 -2.36 8.06
CA LEU A 152 17.89 -3.73 8.31
C LEU A 152 18.52 -4.74 7.36
N ILE A 153 18.67 -4.42 6.08
CA ILE A 153 19.37 -5.26 5.10
C ILE A 153 20.84 -5.46 5.54
N MET A 154 21.53 -4.38 5.89
CA MET A 154 22.93 -4.43 6.29
C MET A 154 23.12 -5.33 7.52
N VAL A 155 22.25 -5.19 8.55
CA VAL A 155 22.38 -5.95 9.79
C VAL A 155 21.89 -7.39 9.60
N PHE A 156 20.67 -7.60 9.15
CA PHE A 156 20.04 -8.92 9.17
C PHE A 156 20.34 -9.78 7.95
N SER A 157 20.54 -9.16 6.78
CA SER A 157 20.87 -9.91 5.57
C SER A 157 22.37 -10.02 5.35
N SER A 158 23.09 -8.88 5.32
CA SER A 158 24.50 -8.88 4.93
C SER A 158 25.42 -9.34 6.06
N THR A 159 25.18 -8.91 7.32
CA THR A 159 26.07 -9.24 8.44
C THR A 159 25.70 -10.55 9.12
N LEU A 160 24.41 -10.75 9.43
CA LEU A 160 23.94 -11.93 10.17
C LEU A 160 23.53 -13.09 9.26
N GLY A 161 23.22 -12.84 7.98
CA GLY A 161 22.75 -13.87 7.04
C GLY A 161 21.40 -14.50 7.42
N TRP A 162 20.56 -13.83 8.21
CA TRP A 162 19.30 -14.37 8.70
C TRP A 162 18.16 -14.30 7.67
N THR A 163 18.22 -13.29 6.81
CA THR A 163 17.19 -13.02 5.81
C THR A 163 17.83 -12.75 4.46
N PRO A 164 17.09 -13.01 3.36
CA PRO A 164 17.52 -12.61 2.01
C PRO A 164 17.59 -11.09 1.87
N VAL A 165 18.40 -10.63 0.91
CA VAL A 165 18.55 -9.19 0.60
C VAL A 165 17.38 -8.67 -0.24
N SER A 166 16.88 -9.49 -1.20
CA SER A 166 15.91 -9.05 -2.21
C SER A 166 15.13 -10.21 -2.83
N GLY A 167 14.08 -9.90 -3.58
CA GLY A 167 13.23 -10.88 -4.26
C GLY A 167 12.06 -11.36 -3.41
N ARG A 168 11.22 -12.24 -3.96
CA ARG A 168 10.06 -12.86 -3.28
C ARG A 168 10.32 -14.29 -2.82
N ILE A 169 11.26 -14.98 -3.47
CA ILE A 169 11.64 -16.35 -3.20
C ILE A 169 13.07 -16.58 -3.72
N ALA A 170 13.75 -17.57 -3.20
CA ALA A 170 15.09 -17.91 -3.68
C ALA A 170 15.03 -18.48 -5.11
N VAL A 171 16.05 -18.17 -5.91
CA VAL A 171 16.09 -18.48 -7.36
C VAL A 171 16.11 -19.97 -7.69
N GLU A 172 16.37 -20.83 -6.71
CA GLU A 172 16.33 -22.27 -6.84
C GLU A 172 14.93 -22.85 -6.91
N PHE A 173 13.90 -22.06 -6.51
CA PHE A 173 12.50 -22.51 -6.54
C PHE A 173 11.78 -21.92 -7.75
N ASP A 174 11.33 -22.78 -8.65
CA ASP A 174 10.47 -22.41 -9.78
C ASP A 174 9.01 -22.74 -9.41
N ILE A 175 8.29 -21.73 -8.89
CA ILE A 175 6.93 -21.91 -8.39
C ILE A 175 5.92 -21.47 -9.46
N PRO A 176 4.99 -22.37 -9.87
CA PRO A 176 3.92 -21.99 -10.77
C PRO A 176 3.05 -20.87 -10.19
N HIS A 177 2.85 -19.80 -10.94
CA HIS A 177 1.97 -18.69 -10.56
C HIS A 177 0.49 -19.08 -10.75
N VAL A 178 -0.11 -19.70 -9.71
CA VAL A 178 -1.53 -20.11 -9.72
C VAL A 178 -2.44 -18.98 -9.26
N THR A 179 -2.11 -18.41 -8.09
CA THR A 179 -2.89 -17.29 -7.50
C THR A 179 -2.19 -15.95 -7.63
N GLY A 180 -0.89 -15.96 -7.88
CA GLY A 180 -0.02 -14.78 -7.85
C GLY A 180 0.41 -14.34 -6.45
N PHE A 181 -0.17 -14.93 -5.38
CA PHE A 181 0.29 -14.76 -4.00
C PHE A 181 1.37 -15.79 -3.69
N MET A 182 2.62 -15.34 -3.55
CA MET A 182 3.76 -16.24 -3.42
C MET A 182 3.66 -17.17 -2.20
N LEU A 183 3.12 -16.71 -1.08
CA LEU A 183 2.93 -17.54 0.10
C LEU A 183 1.95 -18.69 -0.17
N ILE A 184 0.86 -18.41 -0.91
CA ILE A 184 -0.14 -19.40 -1.25
C ILE A 184 0.43 -20.37 -2.30
N ASP A 185 1.02 -19.83 -3.35
CA ASP A 185 1.58 -20.62 -4.44
C ASP A 185 2.72 -21.51 -3.95
N ALA A 186 3.60 -21.01 -3.08
CA ALA A 186 4.67 -21.79 -2.45
C ALA A 186 4.16 -22.84 -1.44
N LEU A 187 2.99 -22.62 -0.82
CA LEU A 187 2.35 -23.62 0.03
C LEU A 187 1.72 -24.77 -0.77
N LEU A 188 1.22 -24.45 -1.97
CA LEU A 188 0.62 -25.41 -2.90
C LEU A 188 1.66 -26.17 -3.73
N ALA A 189 2.87 -25.63 -3.84
CA ALA A 189 3.96 -26.26 -4.58
C ALA A 189 4.49 -27.52 -3.87
N PRO A 190 4.93 -28.55 -4.64
CA PRO A 190 5.51 -29.77 -4.07
C PRO A 190 6.91 -29.56 -3.47
N ASP A 191 7.55 -28.42 -3.73
CA ASP A 191 8.94 -28.15 -3.37
C ASP A 191 9.12 -27.90 -1.87
N GLN A 192 9.84 -28.81 -1.21
CA GLN A 192 10.15 -28.67 0.21
C GLN A 192 11.08 -27.47 0.45
N GLY A 193 10.62 -26.51 1.24
CA GLY A 193 11.38 -25.29 1.58
C GLY A 193 10.94 -24.04 0.85
N ALA A 194 10.16 -24.13 -0.23
CA ALA A 194 9.67 -22.98 -0.98
C ALA A 194 8.87 -22.01 -0.09
N PHE A 195 7.94 -22.52 0.71
CA PHE A 195 7.16 -21.71 1.66
C PHE A 195 8.06 -21.00 2.68
N ARG A 196 9.05 -21.70 3.25
CA ARG A 196 10.00 -21.09 4.19
C ARG A 196 10.82 -20.00 3.51
N SER A 197 11.24 -20.24 2.28
CA SER A 197 11.95 -19.23 1.46
C SER A 197 11.07 -18.00 1.24
N ALA A 198 9.82 -18.18 0.79
CA ALA A 198 8.88 -17.07 0.58
C ALA A 198 8.64 -16.25 1.85
N VAL A 199 8.43 -16.92 3.00
CA VAL A 199 8.29 -16.25 4.30
C VAL A 199 9.55 -15.45 4.65
N SER A 200 10.75 -16.01 4.48
CA SER A 200 12.01 -15.32 4.82
C SER A 200 12.22 -14.06 3.99
N HIS A 201 11.82 -14.05 2.71
CA HIS A 201 11.88 -12.87 1.83
C HIS A 201 10.88 -11.78 2.23
N LEU A 202 9.77 -12.15 2.86
CA LEU A 202 8.73 -11.21 3.31
C LEU A 202 9.05 -10.51 4.64
N ILE A 203 9.92 -11.07 5.49
CA ILE A 203 10.15 -10.55 6.85
C ILE A 203 10.62 -9.09 6.83
N LEU A 204 11.75 -8.80 6.20
CA LEU A 204 12.30 -7.44 6.23
C LEU A 204 11.43 -6.42 5.49
N PRO A 205 10.94 -6.69 4.26
CA PRO A 205 10.02 -5.79 3.58
C PRO A 205 8.78 -5.46 4.42
N SER A 206 8.19 -6.46 5.09
CA SER A 206 7.01 -6.28 5.94
C SER A 206 7.31 -5.44 7.19
N ILE A 207 8.48 -5.62 7.81
CA ILE A 207 8.92 -4.80 8.95
C ILE A 207 9.11 -3.35 8.51
N VAL A 208 9.83 -3.13 7.40
CA VAL A 208 10.11 -1.79 6.89
C VAL A 208 8.82 -1.05 6.56
N LEU A 209 7.95 -1.65 5.76
CA LEU A 209 6.68 -1.05 5.37
C LEU A 209 5.72 -0.88 6.55
N GLY A 210 5.71 -1.85 7.46
CA GLY A 210 4.82 -1.88 8.64
C GLY A 210 5.25 -0.99 9.80
N THR A 211 6.47 -0.44 9.81
CA THR A 211 6.99 0.36 10.94
C THR A 211 6.18 1.65 11.15
N ILE A 212 5.81 2.36 10.09
CA ILE A 212 5.01 3.59 10.18
C ILE A 212 3.61 3.30 10.73
N PRO A 213 2.82 2.37 10.16
CA PRO A 213 1.54 1.96 10.73
C PRO A 213 1.64 1.46 12.18
N LEU A 214 2.67 0.68 12.50
CA LEU A 214 2.93 0.19 13.85
C LEU A 214 2.99 1.34 14.87
N ALA A 215 3.76 2.36 14.58
CA ALA A 215 3.93 3.52 15.46
C ALA A 215 2.62 4.27 15.68
N VAL A 216 1.83 4.45 14.60
CA VAL A 216 0.52 5.12 14.66
C VAL A 216 -0.48 4.29 15.48
N ILE A 217 -0.53 2.97 15.24
CA ILE A 217 -1.42 2.03 15.93
C ILE A 217 -1.05 1.94 17.42
N ALA A 218 0.24 1.80 17.75
CA ALA A 218 0.69 1.73 19.15
C ALA A 218 0.33 3.00 19.93
N ARG A 219 0.57 4.18 19.36
CA ARG A 219 0.24 5.46 19.96
C ARG A 219 -1.26 5.63 20.17
N MET A 220 -2.07 5.29 19.16
CA MET A 220 -3.52 5.39 19.25
C MET A 220 -4.08 4.41 20.27
N THR A 221 -3.61 3.16 20.26
CA THR A 221 -4.00 2.15 21.26
C THR A 221 -3.67 2.60 22.67
N ARG A 222 -2.46 3.15 22.89
CA ARG A 222 -2.08 3.70 24.19
C ARG A 222 -3.03 4.82 24.65
N SER A 223 -3.29 5.79 23.77
CA SER A 223 -4.16 6.93 24.09
C SER A 223 -5.58 6.48 24.45
N SER A 224 -6.17 5.64 23.62
CA SER A 224 -7.53 5.11 23.82
C SER A 224 -7.63 4.23 25.08
N MET A 225 -6.62 3.41 25.34
CA MET A 225 -6.56 2.62 26.57
C MET A 225 -6.48 3.49 27.82
N LEU A 226 -5.70 4.56 27.81
CA LEU A 226 -5.58 5.49 28.95
C LEU A 226 -6.90 6.23 29.24
N GLU A 227 -7.66 6.55 28.20
CA GLU A 227 -9.00 7.15 28.33
C GLU A 227 -9.97 6.15 28.95
N VAL A 228 -10.10 4.98 28.34
CA VAL A 228 -11.04 3.93 28.76
C VAL A 228 -10.75 3.41 30.16
N LEU A 229 -9.49 3.26 30.57
CA LEU A 229 -9.12 2.76 31.89
C LEU A 229 -9.54 3.69 33.04
N ARG A 230 -9.94 4.93 32.77
CA ARG A 230 -10.44 5.92 33.74
C ARG A 230 -11.96 5.93 33.88
N GLU A 231 -12.67 5.22 32.99
CA GLU A 231 -14.12 5.19 32.98
C GLU A 231 -14.72 4.47 34.20
N ASP A 232 -15.88 4.91 34.65
CA ASP A 232 -16.52 4.40 35.86
C ASP A 232 -16.92 2.91 35.77
N TYR A 233 -17.25 2.43 34.57
CA TYR A 233 -17.56 1.01 34.40
C TYR A 233 -16.32 0.11 34.58
N ILE A 234 -15.11 0.60 34.34
CA ILE A 234 -13.87 -0.11 34.65
C ILE A 234 -13.64 -0.16 36.15
N ARG A 235 -13.94 0.95 36.87
CA ARG A 235 -13.89 0.97 38.34
C ARG A 235 -14.88 -0.03 38.92
N THR A 236 -16.09 -0.08 38.40
CA THR A 236 -17.12 -1.04 38.81
C THR A 236 -16.69 -2.48 38.55
N ALA A 237 -16.08 -2.77 37.39
CA ALA A 237 -15.57 -4.09 37.07
C ALA A 237 -14.51 -4.58 38.06
N ARG A 238 -13.59 -3.68 38.46
CA ARG A 238 -12.59 -3.95 39.53
C ARG A 238 -13.24 -4.17 40.89
N ALA A 239 -14.21 -3.34 41.28
CA ALA A 239 -14.94 -3.47 42.52
C ALA A 239 -15.71 -4.79 42.66
N LYS A 240 -16.17 -5.36 41.51
CA LYS A 240 -16.79 -6.69 41.42
C LYS A 240 -15.79 -7.86 41.51
N GLY A 241 -14.49 -7.58 41.75
CA GLY A 241 -13.48 -8.63 41.91
C GLY A 241 -13.02 -9.31 40.61
N LEU A 242 -13.27 -8.72 39.43
CA LEU A 242 -12.79 -9.29 38.18
C LEU A 242 -11.25 -9.23 38.11
N SER A 243 -10.64 -10.28 37.57
CA SER A 243 -9.19 -10.35 37.42
C SER A 243 -8.67 -9.21 36.52
N PRO A 244 -7.45 -8.69 36.78
CA PRO A 244 -6.86 -7.61 35.99
C PRO A 244 -6.82 -7.90 34.48
N ALA A 245 -6.50 -9.14 34.11
CA ALA A 245 -6.48 -9.55 32.70
C ALA A 245 -7.86 -9.43 32.05
N ARG A 246 -8.92 -9.85 32.74
CA ARG A 246 -10.31 -9.76 32.26
C ARG A 246 -10.77 -8.32 32.13
N VAL A 247 -10.42 -7.48 33.08
CA VAL A 247 -10.71 -6.03 33.02
C VAL A 247 -10.03 -5.39 31.82
N VAL A 248 -8.75 -5.70 31.59
CA VAL A 248 -7.98 -5.14 30.47
C VAL A 248 -8.48 -5.64 29.13
N VAL A 249 -8.54 -6.96 28.93
CA VAL A 249 -8.80 -7.55 27.60
C VAL A 249 -10.27 -7.44 27.21
N VAL A 250 -11.19 -7.73 28.14
CA VAL A 250 -12.63 -7.81 27.82
C VAL A 250 -13.31 -6.43 27.96
N HIS A 251 -12.98 -5.68 29.01
CA HIS A 251 -13.71 -4.45 29.29
C HIS A 251 -13.02 -3.20 28.75
N ALA A 252 -11.67 -3.10 28.86
CA ALA A 252 -10.96 -1.92 28.40
C ALA A 252 -10.62 -1.99 26.91
N LEU A 253 -9.91 -3.02 26.46
CA LEU A 253 -9.41 -3.13 25.09
C LEU A 253 -10.54 -3.12 24.07
N ARG A 254 -11.63 -3.82 24.32
CA ARG A 254 -12.79 -3.86 23.41
C ARG A 254 -13.32 -2.45 23.08
N ASN A 255 -13.40 -1.58 24.05
CA ASN A 255 -13.86 -0.21 23.85
C ASN A 255 -12.75 0.70 23.29
N ALA A 256 -11.51 0.49 23.72
CA ALA A 256 -10.36 1.23 23.23
C ALA A 256 -10.05 0.93 21.74
N LEU A 257 -10.46 -0.23 21.23
CA LEU A 257 -10.27 -0.58 19.80
C LEU A 257 -11.15 0.23 18.85
N ILE A 258 -12.23 0.86 19.28
CA ILE A 258 -13.13 1.60 18.40
C ILE A 258 -12.36 2.69 17.59
N PRO A 259 -11.66 3.65 18.22
CA PRO A 259 -10.84 4.62 17.47
C PRO A 259 -9.62 3.99 16.80
N VAL A 260 -9.09 2.88 17.34
CA VAL A 260 -7.92 2.19 16.75
C VAL A 260 -8.28 1.55 15.40
N VAL A 261 -9.42 0.88 15.29
CA VAL A 261 -9.92 0.32 14.01
C VAL A 261 -10.08 1.41 12.96
N THR A 262 -10.46 2.59 13.39
CA THR A 262 -10.50 3.81 12.58
C THR A 262 -9.14 4.08 11.94
N VAL A 263 -8.13 4.17 12.76
CA VAL A 263 -6.75 4.44 12.31
C VAL A 263 -6.21 3.31 11.44
N ILE A 264 -6.48 2.05 11.78
CA ILE A 264 -6.09 0.89 10.96
C ILE A 264 -6.65 1.02 9.54
N GLY A 265 -7.92 1.38 9.39
CA GLY A 265 -8.52 1.59 8.08
C GLY A 265 -7.79 2.67 7.25
N LEU A 266 -7.43 3.80 7.87
CA LEU A 266 -6.64 4.84 7.20
C LEU A 266 -5.23 4.37 6.79
N GLN A 267 -4.62 3.46 7.56
CA GLN A 267 -3.31 2.92 7.23
C GLN A 267 -3.31 2.01 5.99
N ILE A 268 -4.44 1.38 5.64
CA ILE A 268 -4.51 0.50 4.46
C ILE A 268 -4.20 1.29 3.17
N GLY A 269 -4.80 2.47 3.02
CA GLY A 269 -4.52 3.33 1.87
C GLY A 269 -3.06 3.83 1.82
N THR A 270 -2.49 4.17 2.97
CA THR A 270 -1.08 4.62 3.07
C THR A 270 -0.08 3.49 2.79
N LEU A 271 -0.40 2.25 3.16
CA LEU A 271 0.45 1.08 2.86
C LEU A 271 0.58 0.85 1.36
N LEU A 272 -0.52 0.92 0.61
CA LEU A 272 -0.50 0.75 -0.84
C LEU A 272 0.31 1.85 -1.53
N ALA A 273 0.21 3.09 -1.08
CA ALA A 273 1.02 4.20 -1.59
C ALA A 273 2.48 4.12 -1.15
N GLY A 274 2.75 3.66 0.07
CA GLY A 274 4.10 3.54 0.65
C GLY A 274 4.88 2.33 0.16
N ALA A 275 4.22 1.35 -0.45
CA ALA A 275 4.86 0.13 -0.93
C ALA A 275 5.94 0.39 -2.00
N VAL A 276 5.80 1.45 -2.82
CA VAL A 276 6.68 1.76 -3.95
C VAL A 276 8.17 1.77 -3.56
N LEU A 277 8.52 2.50 -2.49
CA LEU A 277 9.92 2.59 -2.03
C LEU A 277 10.43 1.26 -1.46
N THR A 278 9.58 0.56 -0.72
CA THR A 278 9.94 -0.75 -0.15
C THR A 278 10.11 -1.80 -1.25
N GLU A 279 9.21 -1.83 -2.23
CA GLU A 279 9.29 -2.73 -3.38
C GLU A 279 10.57 -2.47 -4.20
N THR A 280 10.91 -1.20 -4.43
CA THR A 280 12.13 -0.83 -5.15
C THR A 280 13.37 -1.27 -4.38
N LEU A 281 13.43 -1.01 -3.06
CA LEU A 281 14.57 -1.32 -2.22
C LEU A 281 14.84 -2.83 -2.15
N PHE A 282 13.80 -3.64 -1.96
CA PHE A 282 13.92 -5.10 -1.86
C PHE A 282 13.77 -5.82 -3.19
N SER A 283 13.76 -5.10 -4.32
CA SER A 283 13.48 -5.66 -5.66
C SER A 283 12.24 -6.56 -5.68
N TRP A 284 11.23 -6.18 -4.90
CA TRP A 284 9.95 -6.86 -4.82
C TRP A 284 9.15 -6.60 -6.11
N PRO A 285 8.71 -7.63 -6.84
CA PRO A 285 8.08 -7.44 -8.15
C PRO A 285 6.61 -7.00 -8.05
N GLY A 286 6.37 -5.91 -7.34
CA GLY A 286 5.06 -5.30 -7.16
C GLY A 286 4.77 -4.20 -8.17
N VAL A 287 3.60 -3.57 -8.00
CA VAL A 287 3.08 -2.53 -8.90
C VAL A 287 3.89 -1.24 -8.77
N GLY A 288 4.37 -0.93 -7.57
CA GLY A 288 5.14 0.29 -7.32
C GLY A 288 6.51 0.25 -7.98
N LYS A 289 7.24 -0.87 -7.83
CA LYS A 289 8.53 -1.07 -8.52
C LYS A 289 8.35 -1.04 -10.04
N TRP A 290 7.33 -1.73 -10.55
CA TRP A 290 6.99 -1.73 -11.97
C TRP A 290 6.78 -0.31 -12.53
N LEU A 291 6.10 0.55 -11.78
CA LEU A 291 5.89 1.94 -12.17
C LEU A 291 7.20 2.73 -12.18
N ILE A 292 8.07 2.57 -11.18
CA ILE A 292 9.39 3.22 -11.13
C ILE A 292 10.27 2.77 -12.30
N ASP A 293 10.29 1.46 -12.59
CA ASP A 293 11.04 0.90 -13.71
C ASP A 293 10.51 1.46 -15.06
N ALA A 294 9.18 1.60 -15.21
CA ALA A 294 8.56 2.19 -16.39
C ALA A 294 8.93 3.68 -16.57
N ILE A 295 8.97 4.46 -15.49
CA ILE A 295 9.42 5.85 -15.54
C ILE A 295 10.88 5.93 -16.01
N GLY A 296 11.75 5.08 -15.45
CA GLY A 296 13.16 5.03 -15.84
C GLY A 296 13.38 4.64 -17.31
N ARG A 297 12.51 3.80 -17.85
CA ARG A 297 12.54 3.33 -19.26
C ARG A 297 11.72 4.19 -20.21
N ARG A 298 11.05 5.23 -19.71
CA ARG A 298 10.12 6.11 -20.47
C ARG A 298 8.99 5.34 -21.17
N ASP A 299 8.47 4.30 -20.50
CA ASP A 299 7.32 3.54 -21.00
C ASP A 299 6.03 4.32 -20.68
N TYR A 300 5.69 5.27 -21.54
CA TYR A 300 4.58 6.21 -21.32
C TYR A 300 3.22 5.53 -21.08
N PRO A 301 2.78 4.51 -21.88
CA PRO A 301 1.52 3.85 -21.60
C PRO A 301 1.47 3.20 -20.23
N VAL A 302 2.57 2.55 -19.81
CA VAL A 302 2.69 1.94 -18.49
C VAL A 302 2.66 3.00 -17.38
N VAL A 303 3.37 4.11 -17.54
CA VAL A 303 3.37 5.19 -16.55
C VAL A 303 1.96 5.77 -16.40
N GLN A 304 1.29 6.10 -17.51
CA GLN A 304 -0.04 6.69 -17.50
C GLN A 304 -1.10 5.72 -16.96
N GLY A 305 -1.16 4.51 -17.50
CA GLY A 305 -2.10 3.48 -17.09
C GLY A 305 -1.83 3.01 -15.66
N GLY A 306 -0.56 2.85 -15.28
CA GLY A 306 -0.15 2.45 -13.94
C GLY A 306 -0.53 3.47 -12.88
N ILE A 307 -0.29 4.76 -13.11
CA ILE A 307 -0.73 5.83 -12.19
C ILE A 307 -2.25 5.82 -12.06
N LEU A 308 -2.98 5.70 -13.16
CA LEU A 308 -4.45 5.66 -13.14
C LEU A 308 -4.97 4.44 -12.36
N LEU A 309 -4.40 3.25 -12.58
CA LEU A 309 -4.80 2.02 -11.89
C LEU A 309 -4.50 2.09 -10.38
N ILE A 310 -3.28 2.50 -9.99
CA ILE A 310 -2.91 2.65 -8.58
C ILE A 310 -3.81 3.67 -7.89
N ALA A 311 -4.03 4.82 -8.51
CA ALA A 311 -4.87 5.86 -7.94
C ALA A 311 -6.34 5.42 -7.83
N THR A 312 -6.87 4.74 -8.84
CA THR A 312 -8.21 4.15 -8.80
C THR A 312 -8.34 3.13 -7.66
N LEU A 313 -7.34 2.26 -7.51
CA LEU A 313 -7.28 1.31 -6.41
C LEU A 313 -7.30 2.00 -5.04
N VAL A 314 -6.47 3.02 -4.84
CA VAL A 314 -6.42 3.80 -3.59
C VAL A 314 -7.78 4.46 -3.31
N ILE A 315 -8.44 5.01 -4.33
CA ILE A 315 -9.79 5.58 -4.19
C ILE A 315 -10.78 4.51 -3.76
N ILE A 316 -10.78 3.35 -4.40
CA ILE A 316 -11.69 2.24 -4.07
C ILE A 316 -11.44 1.76 -2.64
N VAL A 317 -10.19 1.55 -2.25
CA VAL A 317 -9.83 1.12 -0.90
C VAL A 317 -10.29 2.16 0.13
N ASN A 318 -10.03 3.44 -0.08
CA ASN A 318 -10.48 4.50 0.81
C ASN A 318 -12.01 4.56 0.90
N LEU A 319 -12.71 4.41 -0.22
CA LEU A 319 -14.18 4.34 -0.24
C LEU A 319 -14.69 3.15 0.58
N VAL A 320 -14.11 1.96 0.41
CA VAL A 320 -14.49 0.76 1.17
C VAL A 320 -14.23 0.98 2.67
N VAL A 321 -13.07 1.53 3.04
CA VAL A 321 -12.74 1.89 4.42
C VAL A 321 -13.74 2.88 4.99
N ASP A 322 -14.08 3.94 4.26
CA ASP A 322 -15.08 4.93 4.68
C ASP A 322 -16.48 4.31 4.89
N LEU A 323 -16.89 3.39 4.02
CA LEU A 323 -18.16 2.67 4.15
C LEU A 323 -18.16 1.74 5.37
N LEU A 324 -17.08 1.00 5.59
CA LEU A 324 -16.90 0.17 6.79
C LEU A 324 -16.96 1.01 8.06
N TYR A 325 -16.39 2.21 8.06
CA TYR A 325 -16.53 3.18 9.13
C TYR A 325 -17.98 3.53 9.43
N GLY A 326 -18.75 3.86 8.39
CA GLY A 326 -20.16 4.18 8.54
C GLY A 326 -20.97 3.02 9.13
N VAL A 327 -20.51 1.77 8.98
CA VAL A 327 -21.12 0.59 9.59
C VAL A 327 -20.69 0.43 11.05
N LEU A 328 -19.39 0.55 11.34
CA LEU A 328 -18.83 0.31 12.67
C LEU A 328 -19.14 1.42 13.68
N ASN A 329 -19.24 2.66 13.22
CA ASN A 329 -19.54 3.81 14.09
C ASN A 329 -20.82 4.55 13.66
N PRO A 330 -21.99 4.18 14.23
CA PRO A 330 -23.27 4.79 13.85
C PRO A 330 -23.38 6.29 14.19
N ARG A 331 -22.53 6.83 15.08
CA ARG A 331 -22.53 8.25 15.43
C ARG A 331 -22.08 9.16 14.29
N ILE A 332 -21.21 8.67 13.39
CA ILE A 332 -20.72 9.43 12.23
C ILE A 332 -21.81 9.62 11.17
N ARG A 333 -22.87 8.80 11.19
CA ARG A 333 -24.00 8.88 10.24
C ARG A 333 -24.84 10.15 10.40
N HIS A 334 -24.78 10.78 11.56
CA HIS A 334 -25.62 11.93 11.94
C HIS A 334 -24.87 13.26 11.99
N THR A 335 -23.54 13.26 11.84
CA THR A 335 -22.79 14.50 11.69
C THR A 335 -22.97 15.04 10.28
N ARG A 336 -23.45 16.27 10.21
CA ARG A 336 -23.95 17.05 9.06
C ARG A 336 -23.05 17.07 7.83
#